data_52519eb909b3f2e5c59a790a0c61dc22
#
_entry.id   52519eb909b3f2e5c59a790a0c61dc22
#
_cell.length_a   1.000
_cell.length_b   1.000
_cell.length_c   1.000
_cell.angle_alpha   90.00
_cell.angle_beta   90.00
_cell.angle_gamma   90.00
#
_symmetry.space_group_name_H-M   'P 1'
#
loop_
_entity.id
_entity.type
_entity.pdbx_description
1 polymer ?
#
loop_
_entity_poly.entity_id
_entity_poly.type
_entity_poly.pdbx_seq_one_letter_code
_entity_poly.pdbx_strand_id
1 'polypeptide(L)'
;MSKKRRRRVIWTLVVAGALLAAIVIFKISSRGPGLPEVEVMELAPGGIVSTVSADGELEALNQVDISAEIVAKVEKVYVKEGDEVERGQILCALDDDELRSQRDLNRSRLDEAAASYKRGKALFEENLISEADFDARRTAYEVAKSQLEQSEDNLSKTRLFAPISGRVVRVDVEEGETVVLGTMNNPGTVMFTLGNLSAMQAKIYVDEADIVDVSVGQRAKVTPDAMPDAGFDARVSAIGYMPATEADAAASDVIEFEVVLDVIDIDARLRPGMSVSGAITTAQRENVLTCPLQAIGRREGEGEPRDTVFVLEGGRAKLVPVKTGISDGTRVEIVEGVKAGQRVIVGPYTVLRALGDGDDVRVYEGEGEWPKGKRPRPRGPR
;
A
#
# COMPACT_ATOMS: atom_id res chain seq x y z
N MET A 1 30.46 57.05 -70.96
CA MET A 1 29.29 57.17 -70.09
C MET A 1 29.69 57.98 -68.85
N SER A 2 29.05 59.18 -68.63
CA SER A 2 29.50 60.19 -67.67
C SER A 2 29.23 59.71 -66.20
N LYS A 3 30.20 59.98 -65.29
CA LYS A 3 30.19 59.68 -63.86
C LYS A 3 28.86 60.12 -63.13
N LYS A 4 28.12 61.07 -63.66
CA LYS A 4 26.80 61.54 -63.16
C LYS A 4 25.70 60.55 -63.33
N ARG A 5 25.68 59.74 -64.43
CA ARG A 5 24.62 58.74 -64.74
C ARG A 5 24.77 57.52 -63.81
N ARG A 6 26.01 57.10 -63.48
CA ARG A 6 26.30 56.00 -62.57
C ARG A 6 25.90 56.31 -61.13
N ARG A 7 26.09 57.56 -60.67
CA ARG A 7 25.66 58.00 -59.32
C ARG A 7 24.10 57.99 -59.18
N ARG A 8 23.38 58.38 -60.19
CA ARG A 8 21.90 58.36 -60.16
C ARG A 8 21.34 56.94 -60.10
N VAL A 9 21.91 56.01 -60.86
CA VAL A 9 21.52 54.60 -60.83
C VAL A 9 21.83 53.93 -59.46
N ILE A 10 22.96 54.23 -58.87
CA ILE A 10 23.28 53.72 -57.53
C ILE A 10 22.31 54.32 -56.50
N TRP A 11 21.98 55.59 -56.61
CA TRP A 11 21.02 56.24 -55.65
C TRP A 11 19.59 55.69 -55.80
N THR A 12 19.15 55.37 -57.00
CA THR A 12 17.80 54.75 -57.20
C THR A 12 17.75 53.32 -56.70
N LEU A 13 18.85 52.55 -56.85
CA LEU A 13 18.94 51.20 -56.27
C LEU A 13 18.95 51.21 -54.73
N VAL A 14 19.62 52.18 -54.11
CA VAL A 14 19.68 52.34 -52.64
C VAL A 14 18.30 52.75 -52.11
N VAL A 15 17.58 53.67 -52.78
CA VAL A 15 16.23 54.09 -52.40
C VAL A 15 15.23 52.94 -52.60
N ALA A 16 15.32 52.18 -53.72
CA ALA A 16 14.51 50.98 -53.93
C ALA A 16 14.75 49.88 -52.90
N GLY A 17 16.03 49.64 -52.51
CA GLY A 17 16.42 48.75 -51.47
C GLY A 17 15.91 49.16 -50.08
N ALA A 18 15.97 50.48 -49.77
CA ALA A 18 15.42 51.01 -48.52
C ALA A 18 13.88 50.92 -48.45
N LEU A 19 13.17 51.11 -49.56
CA LEU A 19 11.72 50.94 -49.67
C LEU A 19 11.32 49.49 -49.53
N LEU A 20 12.06 48.54 -50.12
CA LEU A 20 11.86 47.12 -49.98
C LEU A 20 12.11 46.66 -48.54
N ALA A 21 13.17 47.12 -47.90
CA ALA A 21 13.47 46.87 -46.50
C ALA A 21 12.39 47.43 -45.57
N ALA A 22 11.89 48.65 -45.84
CA ALA A 22 10.78 49.25 -45.10
C ALA A 22 9.47 48.47 -45.25
N ILE A 23 9.16 47.99 -46.45
CA ILE A 23 7.98 47.12 -46.69
C ILE A 23 8.12 45.77 -45.99
N VAL A 24 9.32 45.16 -45.97
CA VAL A 24 9.60 43.90 -45.26
C VAL A 24 9.51 44.11 -43.74
N ILE A 25 10.09 45.19 -43.21
CA ILE A 25 10.01 45.56 -41.79
C ILE A 25 8.56 45.87 -41.41
N PHE A 26 7.79 46.57 -42.26
CA PHE A 26 6.37 46.84 -42.03
C PHE A 26 5.54 45.56 -42.08
N LYS A 27 5.79 44.62 -43.00
CA LYS A 27 5.15 43.30 -43.03
C LYS A 27 5.53 42.38 -41.86
N ILE A 28 6.74 42.50 -41.31
CA ILE A 28 7.17 41.78 -40.13
C ILE A 28 6.58 42.40 -38.87
N SER A 29 6.51 43.77 -38.82
CA SER A 29 5.95 44.53 -37.69
C SER A 29 4.43 44.49 -37.61
N SER A 30 3.74 44.34 -38.76
CA SER A 30 2.29 44.19 -38.84
C SER A 30 1.77 42.74 -38.62
N ARG A 31 2.69 41.73 -38.47
CA ARG A 31 2.33 40.45 -37.87
C ARG A 31 2.33 40.61 -36.35
N GLY A 32 1.27 41.21 -35.84
CA GLY A 32 0.99 41.12 -34.39
C GLY A 32 1.08 39.68 -33.90
N PRO A 33 1.40 39.42 -32.62
CA PRO A 33 1.39 38.07 -32.08
C PRO A 33 0.02 37.46 -32.41
N GLY A 34 0.03 36.35 -33.18
CA GLY A 34 -1.21 35.66 -33.55
C GLY A 34 -2.00 35.36 -32.28
N LEU A 35 -3.34 35.44 -32.37
CA LEU A 35 -4.20 35.08 -31.24
C LEU A 35 -3.73 33.72 -30.67
N PRO A 36 -3.63 33.61 -29.36
CA PRO A 36 -3.25 32.35 -28.74
C PRO A 36 -4.26 31.26 -29.11
N GLU A 37 -3.79 30.17 -29.66
CA GLU A 37 -4.61 29.00 -29.96
C GLU A 37 -4.84 28.21 -28.68
N VAL A 38 -6.11 27.91 -28.41
CA VAL A 38 -6.54 27.22 -27.19
C VAL A 38 -7.36 25.97 -27.52
N GLU A 39 -7.20 24.95 -26.72
CA GLU A 39 -8.07 23.79 -26.72
C GLU A 39 -9.23 24.02 -25.76
N VAL A 40 -10.44 23.66 -26.18
CA VAL A 40 -11.64 23.83 -25.39
C VAL A 40 -12.39 22.51 -25.21
N MET A 41 -12.96 22.32 -24.05
CA MET A 41 -13.83 21.19 -23.74
C MET A 41 -15.18 21.70 -23.27
N GLU A 42 -16.25 21.10 -23.73
CA GLU A 42 -17.59 21.35 -23.23
C GLU A 42 -17.81 20.58 -21.94
N LEU A 43 -18.24 21.25 -20.89
CA LEU A 43 -18.52 20.65 -19.60
C LEU A 43 -19.81 19.82 -19.68
N ALA A 44 -19.68 18.52 -19.53
CA ALA A 44 -20.81 17.60 -19.44
C ALA A 44 -20.86 16.94 -18.06
N PRO A 45 -22.06 16.65 -17.55
CA PRO A 45 -22.20 15.85 -16.35
C PRO A 45 -21.58 14.45 -16.54
N GLY A 46 -20.80 14.00 -15.59
CA GLY A 46 -20.14 12.70 -15.60
C GLY A 46 -19.98 12.14 -14.19
N GLY A 47 -19.42 10.93 -14.10
CA GLY A 47 -19.01 10.36 -12.84
C GLY A 47 -17.54 10.68 -12.54
N ILE A 48 -17.22 10.85 -11.27
CA ILE A 48 -15.84 10.96 -10.77
C ILE A 48 -15.69 10.07 -9.54
N VAL A 49 -14.55 9.40 -9.47
CA VAL A 49 -14.19 8.51 -8.37
C VAL A 49 -12.82 8.94 -7.84
N SER A 50 -12.79 9.32 -6.58
CA SER A 50 -11.53 9.61 -5.89
C SER A 50 -10.98 8.31 -5.31
N THR A 51 -9.73 8.01 -5.58
CA THR A 51 -9.06 6.82 -5.07
C THR A 51 -7.73 7.20 -4.41
N VAL A 52 -7.46 6.55 -3.30
CA VAL A 52 -6.14 6.53 -2.66
C VAL A 52 -5.48 5.21 -3.01
N SER A 53 -4.28 5.28 -3.57
CA SER A 53 -3.51 4.09 -3.94
C SER A 53 -2.29 3.96 -3.03
N ALA A 54 -2.04 2.75 -2.56
CA ALA A 54 -0.90 2.44 -1.71
C ALA A 54 -0.41 1.02 -1.98
N ASP A 55 0.87 0.82 -1.79
CA ASP A 55 1.51 -0.47 -1.98
C ASP A 55 1.61 -1.23 -0.66
N GLY A 56 1.74 -2.54 -0.74
CA GLY A 56 1.82 -3.40 0.42
C GLY A 56 2.01 -4.87 0.07
N GLU A 57 1.61 -5.74 0.98
CA GLU A 57 1.75 -7.18 0.79
C GLU A 57 0.46 -7.94 1.14
N LEU A 58 0.35 -9.11 0.54
CA LEU A 58 -0.76 -10.03 0.75
C LEU A 58 -0.41 -11.00 1.87
N GLU A 59 -1.30 -11.15 2.86
CA GLU A 59 -1.15 -12.08 3.97
C GLU A 59 -2.35 -13.01 4.10
N ALA A 60 -2.16 -14.18 4.72
CA ALA A 60 -3.27 -15.01 5.15
C ALA A 60 -3.93 -14.36 6.38
N LEU A 61 -5.27 -14.28 6.41
CA LEU A 61 -6.01 -13.69 7.54
C LEU A 61 -5.66 -14.35 8.88
N ASN A 62 -5.46 -15.67 8.88
CA ASN A 62 -5.02 -16.41 10.04
C ASN A 62 -3.69 -17.09 9.72
N GLN A 63 -2.60 -16.48 10.16
CA GLN A 63 -1.26 -17.01 10.08
C GLN A 63 -0.75 -17.30 11.49
N VAL A 64 -0.10 -18.43 11.68
CA VAL A 64 0.49 -18.83 12.96
C VAL A 64 1.89 -19.33 12.73
N ASP A 65 2.85 -18.71 13.41
CA ASP A 65 4.23 -19.16 13.46
C ASP A 65 4.41 -20.17 14.60
N ILE A 66 4.99 -21.31 14.27
CA ILE A 66 5.25 -22.39 15.20
C ILE A 66 6.74 -22.38 15.48
N SER A 67 7.09 -22.05 16.72
CA SER A 67 8.48 -21.98 17.18
C SER A 67 8.82 -23.15 18.11
N ALA A 68 10.11 -23.44 18.24
CA ALA A 68 10.59 -24.45 19.19
C ALA A 68 10.36 -23.99 20.64
N GLU A 69 9.78 -24.87 21.45
CA GLU A 69 9.58 -24.64 22.89
C GLU A 69 10.69 -25.24 23.75
N ILE A 70 11.58 -26.00 23.16
CA ILE A 70 12.74 -26.61 23.80
C ILE A 70 13.95 -26.54 22.86
N VAL A 71 15.14 -26.68 23.43
CA VAL A 71 16.37 -26.83 22.64
C VAL A 71 16.58 -28.31 22.36
N ALA A 72 16.48 -28.69 21.09
CA ALA A 72 16.69 -30.09 20.66
C ALA A 72 17.09 -30.12 19.17
N LYS A 73 17.55 -31.29 18.72
CA LYS A 73 17.83 -31.52 17.30
C LYS A 73 16.60 -32.01 16.57
N VAL A 74 16.38 -31.53 15.34
CA VAL A 74 15.29 -32.01 14.49
C VAL A 74 15.61 -33.45 14.05
N GLU A 75 14.77 -34.38 14.44
CA GLU A 75 14.89 -35.80 14.05
C GLU A 75 14.25 -36.01 12.68
N LYS A 76 13.00 -35.50 12.51
CA LYS A 76 12.26 -35.70 11.27
C LYS A 76 11.23 -34.59 11.02
N VAL A 77 11.13 -34.17 9.76
CA VAL A 77 10.10 -33.26 9.26
C VAL A 77 9.10 -34.06 8.41
N TYR A 78 7.79 -33.96 8.75
CA TYR A 78 6.75 -34.78 8.12
C TYR A 78 5.97 -34.03 7.03
N VAL A 79 6.14 -32.72 6.93
CA VAL A 79 5.41 -31.84 6.01
C VAL A 79 6.37 -31.02 5.16
N LYS A 80 5.86 -30.54 4.01
CA LYS A 80 6.58 -29.67 3.10
C LYS A 80 5.78 -28.39 2.87
N GLU A 81 6.44 -27.36 2.36
CA GLU A 81 5.76 -26.16 1.92
C GLU A 81 4.68 -26.49 0.88
N GLY A 82 3.49 -25.91 1.07
CA GLY A 82 2.33 -26.15 0.23
C GLY A 82 1.42 -27.29 0.65
N ASP A 83 1.82 -28.15 1.62
CA ASP A 83 0.99 -29.24 2.12
C ASP A 83 -0.21 -28.67 2.92
N GLU A 84 -1.36 -29.34 2.80
CA GLU A 84 -2.53 -29.07 3.65
C GLU A 84 -2.43 -29.91 4.92
N VAL A 85 -2.67 -29.25 6.06
CA VAL A 85 -2.60 -29.90 7.38
C VAL A 85 -3.88 -29.66 8.17
N GLU A 86 -4.26 -30.66 8.96
CA GLU A 86 -5.37 -30.56 9.90
C GLU A 86 -4.88 -30.17 11.30
N ARG A 87 -5.73 -29.52 12.08
CA ARG A 87 -5.43 -29.21 13.48
C ARG A 87 -5.11 -30.50 14.24
N GLY A 88 -3.96 -30.53 14.93
CA GLY A 88 -3.47 -31.69 15.67
C GLY A 88 -2.64 -32.65 14.83
N GLN A 89 -2.42 -32.40 13.54
CA GLN A 89 -1.50 -33.18 12.71
C GLN A 89 -0.05 -32.89 13.12
N ILE A 90 0.78 -33.94 13.16
CA ILE A 90 2.22 -33.83 13.47
C ILE A 90 2.95 -33.17 12.29
N LEU A 91 3.75 -32.17 12.59
CA LEU A 91 4.57 -31.45 11.62
C LEU A 91 6.04 -31.91 11.66
N CYS A 92 6.56 -32.08 12.88
CA CYS A 92 7.96 -32.38 13.09
C CYS A 92 8.13 -33.18 14.41
N ALA A 93 9.16 -34.03 14.46
CA ALA A 93 9.64 -34.66 15.66
C ALA A 93 11.08 -34.18 15.96
N LEU A 94 11.30 -33.80 17.20
CA LEU A 94 12.63 -33.50 17.73
C LEU A 94 13.19 -34.75 18.45
N ASP A 95 14.50 -34.80 18.56
CA ASP A 95 15.21 -35.86 19.31
C ASP A 95 14.73 -35.89 20.77
N ASP A 96 14.14 -37.02 21.18
CA ASP A 96 13.46 -37.16 22.46
C ASP A 96 14.14 -38.19 23.39
N ASP A 97 15.27 -38.80 23.01
CA ASP A 97 15.93 -39.91 23.72
C ASP A 97 16.29 -39.57 25.17
N GLU A 98 16.86 -38.39 25.41
CA GLU A 98 17.21 -37.92 26.75
C GLU A 98 15.97 -37.64 27.61
N LEU A 99 14.97 -36.93 27.02
CA LEU A 99 13.73 -36.58 27.71
C LEU A 99 12.88 -37.81 28.02
N ARG A 100 12.90 -38.80 27.15
CA ARG A 100 12.26 -40.09 27.36
C ARG A 100 12.90 -40.84 28.53
N SER A 101 14.23 -40.87 28.58
CA SER A 101 14.99 -41.47 29.67
C SER A 101 14.70 -40.78 31.01
N GLN A 102 14.64 -39.44 31.01
CA GLN A 102 14.29 -38.63 32.19
C GLN A 102 12.86 -38.90 32.70
N ARG A 103 11.91 -39.00 31.78
CA ARG A 103 10.50 -39.33 32.10
C ARG A 103 10.43 -40.74 32.74
N ASP A 104 11.13 -41.73 32.18
CA ASP A 104 11.09 -43.11 32.68
C ASP A 104 11.74 -43.22 34.06
N LEU A 105 12.83 -42.45 34.32
CA LEU A 105 13.41 -42.33 35.66
C LEU A 105 12.40 -41.74 36.65
N ASN A 106 11.75 -40.61 36.31
CA ASN A 106 10.79 -39.97 37.20
C ASN A 106 9.54 -40.84 37.41
N ARG A 107 9.12 -41.61 36.40
CA ARG A 107 8.07 -42.61 36.56
C ARG A 107 8.41 -43.69 37.57
N SER A 108 9.64 -44.23 37.53
CA SER A 108 10.11 -45.22 38.49
C SER A 108 10.15 -44.64 39.90
N ARG A 109 10.57 -43.39 40.08
CA ARG A 109 10.54 -42.66 41.35
C ARG A 109 9.12 -42.48 41.90
N LEU A 110 8.16 -42.13 41.02
CA LEU A 110 6.77 -42.03 41.41
C LEU A 110 6.19 -43.40 41.84
N ASP A 111 6.51 -44.47 41.11
CA ASP A 111 6.04 -45.82 41.46
C ASP A 111 6.56 -46.25 42.86
N GLU A 112 7.84 -45.95 43.17
CA GLU A 112 8.41 -46.18 44.50
C GLU A 112 7.72 -45.35 45.60
N ALA A 113 7.57 -44.04 45.38
CA ALA A 113 6.92 -43.13 46.31
C ALA A 113 5.43 -43.49 46.53
N ALA A 114 4.73 -43.89 45.47
CA ALA A 114 3.34 -44.32 45.53
C ALA A 114 3.18 -45.61 46.33
N ALA A 115 4.07 -46.57 46.15
CA ALA A 115 4.06 -47.79 46.95
C ALA A 115 4.37 -47.51 48.46
N SER A 116 5.31 -46.59 48.74
CA SER A 116 5.62 -46.14 50.09
C SER A 116 4.43 -45.42 50.74
N TYR A 117 3.79 -44.48 50.01
CA TYR A 117 2.62 -43.75 50.44
C TYR A 117 1.44 -44.70 50.74
N LYS A 118 1.18 -45.65 49.83
CA LYS A 118 0.11 -46.64 50.00
C LYS A 118 0.33 -47.51 51.28
N ARG A 119 1.55 -47.96 51.50
CA ARG A 119 1.88 -48.69 52.76
C ARG A 119 1.75 -47.80 54.00
N GLY A 120 2.26 -46.56 53.91
CA GLY A 120 2.16 -45.55 54.98
C GLY A 120 0.70 -45.25 55.34
N LYS A 121 -0.17 -45.12 54.36
CA LYS A 121 -1.59 -44.87 54.56
C LYS A 121 -2.27 -45.98 55.35
N ALA A 122 -2.00 -47.25 55.00
CA ALA A 122 -2.53 -48.40 55.73
C ALA A 122 -2.05 -48.43 57.18
N LEU A 123 -0.72 -48.20 57.42
CA LEU A 123 -0.18 -48.14 58.76
C LEU A 123 -0.71 -46.98 59.62
N PHE A 124 -0.97 -45.85 59.02
CA PHE A 124 -1.53 -44.69 59.66
C PHE A 124 -3.01 -44.92 60.06
N GLU A 125 -3.79 -45.54 59.19
CA GLU A 125 -5.19 -45.93 59.48
C GLU A 125 -5.26 -46.94 60.62
N GLU A 126 -4.23 -47.75 60.82
CA GLU A 126 -4.06 -48.67 61.94
C GLU A 126 -3.38 -48.04 63.20
N ASN A 127 -3.07 -46.73 63.15
CA ASN A 127 -2.36 -45.96 64.19
C ASN A 127 -0.95 -46.51 64.49
N LEU A 128 -0.25 -47.10 63.50
CA LEU A 128 1.08 -47.72 63.67
C LEU A 128 2.25 -46.78 63.29
N ILE A 129 1.94 -45.60 62.69
CA ILE A 129 2.94 -44.55 62.40
C ILE A 129 2.41 -43.19 62.85
N SER A 130 3.31 -42.23 63.05
CA SER A 130 2.98 -40.86 63.38
C SER A 130 2.40 -40.09 62.17
N GLU A 131 1.59 -39.02 62.44
CA GLU A 131 1.10 -38.14 61.41
C GLU A 131 2.24 -37.49 60.59
N ALA A 132 3.33 -37.12 61.27
CA ALA A 132 4.52 -36.57 60.65
C ALA A 132 5.17 -37.57 59.64
N ASP A 133 5.25 -38.87 59.98
CA ASP A 133 5.77 -39.92 59.11
C ASP A 133 4.84 -40.15 57.92
N PHE A 134 3.53 -40.07 58.13
CA PHE A 134 2.55 -40.19 57.05
C PHE A 134 2.65 -39.00 56.10
N ASP A 135 2.68 -37.77 56.64
CA ASP A 135 2.81 -36.53 55.87
C ASP A 135 4.10 -36.50 55.07
N ALA A 136 5.22 -36.97 55.63
CA ALA A 136 6.49 -37.08 54.89
C ALA A 136 6.35 -37.99 53.64
N ARG A 137 5.66 -39.14 53.77
CA ARG A 137 5.42 -40.07 52.64
C ARG A 137 4.46 -39.50 51.60
N ARG A 138 3.41 -38.75 52.06
CA ARG A 138 2.47 -38.06 51.19
C ARG A 138 3.19 -37.01 50.38
N THR A 139 4.00 -36.17 51.04
CA THR A 139 4.78 -35.11 50.37
C THR A 139 5.77 -35.68 49.37
N ALA A 140 6.48 -36.78 49.69
CA ALA A 140 7.38 -37.45 48.77
C ALA A 140 6.64 -37.95 47.52
N TYR A 141 5.43 -38.51 47.67
CA TYR A 141 4.59 -38.94 46.55
C TYR A 141 4.16 -37.75 45.68
N GLU A 142 3.71 -36.66 46.29
CA GLU A 142 3.27 -35.46 45.56
C GLU A 142 4.43 -34.82 44.78
N VAL A 143 5.63 -34.73 45.38
CA VAL A 143 6.83 -34.24 44.72
C VAL A 143 7.21 -35.11 43.52
N ALA A 144 7.24 -36.45 43.72
CA ALA A 144 7.56 -37.38 42.62
C ALA A 144 6.53 -37.29 41.46
N LYS A 145 5.24 -37.11 41.81
CA LYS A 145 4.18 -36.90 40.82
C LYS A 145 4.41 -35.63 39.99
N SER A 146 4.69 -34.50 40.65
CA SER A 146 4.96 -33.24 39.97
C SER A 146 6.22 -33.31 39.09
N GLN A 147 7.26 -34.05 39.52
CA GLN A 147 8.45 -34.28 38.71
C GLN A 147 8.18 -35.12 37.46
N LEU A 148 7.30 -36.12 37.55
CA LEU A 148 6.87 -36.88 36.37
C LEU A 148 6.08 -36.01 35.43
N GLU A 149 5.06 -35.26 35.92
CA GLU A 149 4.23 -34.34 35.10
C GLU A 149 5.12 -33.36 34.34
N GLN A 150 6.14 -32.76 34.98
CA GLN A 150 7.07 -31.85 34.33
C GLN A 150 7.90 -32.55 33.23
N SER A 151 8.37 -33.79 33.45
CA SER A 151 9.12 -34.52 32.43
C SER A 151 8.23 -34.98 31.26
N GLU A 152 6.94 -35.29 31.50
CA GLU A 152 5.96 -35.59 30.46
C GLU A 152 5.63 -34.35 29.63
N ASP A 153 5.51 -33.17 30.26
CA ASP A 153 5.32 -31.92 29.56
C ASP A 153 6.52 -31.61 28.62
N ASN A 154 7.74 -31.70 29.15
CA ASN A 154 8.96 -31.51 28.34
C ASN A 154 9.05 -32.51 27.17
N LEU A 155 8.68 -33.77 27.41
CA LEU A 155 8.64 -34.76 26.33
C LEU A 155 7.55 -34.47 25.30
N SER A 156 6.41 -33.93 25.72
CA SER A 156 5.34 -33.57 24.78
C SER A 156 5.77 -32.49 23.79
N LYS A 157 6.65 -31.56 24.22
CA LYS A 157 7.21 -30.48 23.42
C LYS A 157 8.18 -30.92 22.33
N THR A 158 8.61 -32.21 22.36
CA THR A 158 9.44 -32.77 21.28
C THR A 158 8.64 -33.07 20.01
N ARG A 159 7.32 -33.08 20.08
CA ARG A 159 6.45 -33.31 18.93
C ARG A 159 5.65 -32.07 18.64
N LEU A 160 5.89 -31.46 17.49
CA LEU A 160 5.21 -30.26 17.08
C LEU A 160 3.95 -30.61 16.27
N PHE A 161 2.83 -30.05 16.70
CA PHE A 161 1.53 -30.28 16.06
C PHE A 161 0.98 -28.97 15.50
N ALA A 162 0.18 -29.08 14.43
CA ALA A 162 -0.52 -27.94 13.85
C ALA A 162 -1.58 -27.40 14.82
N PRO A 163 -1.52 -26.13 15.27
CA PRO A 163 -2.53 -25.54 16.15
C PRO A 163 -3.82 -25.19 15.42
N ILE A 164 -3.75 -25.00 14.11
CA ILE A 164 -4.88 -24.69 13.21
C ILE A 164 -4.85 -25.62 12.01
N SER A 165 -6.00 -25.78 11.36
CA SER A 165 -6.06 -26.38 10.02
C SER A 165 -5.75 -25.32 8.98
N GLY A 166 -4.99 -25.66 7.94
CA GLY A 166 -4.57 -24.73 6.90
C GLY A 166 -3.50 -25.31 6.00
N ARG A 167 -2.73 -24.45 5.38
CA ARG A 167 -1.61 -24.83 4.52
C ARG A 167 -0.27 -24.42 5.15
N VAL A 168 0.75 -25.25 4.98
CA VAL A 168 2.13 -24.92 5.34
C VAL A 168 2.62 -23.85 4.35
N VAL A 169 2.78 -22.63 4.84
CA VAL A 169 3.25 -21.49 4.02
C VAL A 169 4.77 -21.54 3.89
N ARG A 170 5.47 -21.86 5.01
CA ARG A 170 6.93 -21.87 5.06
C ARG A 170 7.42 -22.95 6.03
N VAL A 171 8.56 -23.56 5.69
CA VAL A 171 9.32 -24.51 6.52
C VAL A 171 10.74 -23.97 6.66
N ASP A 172 11.09 -23.49 7.86
CA ASP A 172 12.36 -22.82 8.14
C ASP A 172 13.38 -23.75 8.84
N VAL A 173 13.14 -25.06 8.85
CA VAL A 173 14.02 -26.04 9.51
C VAL A 173 14.32 -27.25 8.64
N GLU A 174 15.49 -27.81 8.81
CA GLU A 174 15.94 -29.03 8.14
C GLU A 174 16.19 -30.18 9.13
N GLU A 175 16.06 -31.43 8.67
CA GLU A 175 16.40 -32.60 9.46
C GLU A 175 17.89 -32.58 9.87
N GLY A 176 18.15 -32.73 11.15
CA GLY A 176 19.49 -32.67 11.69
C GLY A 176 19.93 -31.30 12.22
N GLU A 177 19.15 -30.26 12.02
CA GLU A 177 19.39 -28.93 12.57
C GLU A 177 19.07 -28.87 14.07
N THR A 178 19.77 -28.01 14.81
CA THR A 178 19.47 -27.74 16.22
C THR A 178 18.63 -26.48 16.35
N VAL A 179 17.42 -26.63 16.89
CA VAL A 179 16.53 -25.53 17.17
C VAL A 179 16.73 -24.98 18.58
N VAL A 180 16.50 -23.69 18.74
CA VAL A 180 16.70 -22.99 20.01
C VAL A 180 15.42 -22.32 20.50
N LEU A 181 15.22 -22.35 21.81
CA LEU A 181 14.14 -21.67 22.48
C LEU A 181 14.32 -20.14 22.39
N GLY A 182 13.23 -19.43 22.16
CA GLY A 182 13.20 -17.98 22.28
C GLY A 182 13.50 -17.49 23.69
N THR A 183 14.30 -16.42 23.79
CA THR A 183 14.60 -15.72 25.03
C THR A 183 14.17 -14.27 24.94
N MET A 184 14.17 -13.53 26.07
CA MET A 184 13.78 -12.11 26.07
C MET A 184 14.54 -11.23 25.06
N ASN A 185 15.75 -11.63 24.67
CA ASN A 185 16.62 -10.85 23.77
C ASN A 185 16.87 -11.53 22.41
N ASN A 186 16.31 -12.70 22.18
CA ASN A 186 16.48 -13.45 20.94
C ASN A 186 15.18 -14.19 20.63
N PRO A 187 14.53 -13.90 19.50
CA PRO A 187 13.38 -14.70 19.06
C PRO A 187 13.84 -16.16 18.85
N GLY A 188 13.04 -17.10 19.32
CA GLY A 188 13.32 -18.54 19.10
C GLY A 188 13.29 -18.86 17.60
N THR A 189 13.77 -20.06 17.28
CA THR A 189 13.69 -20.58 15.91
C THR A 189 12.23 -20.79 15.54
N VAL A 190 11.71 -19.99 14.60
CA VAL A 190 10.44 -20.28 13.93
C VAL A 190 10.69 -21.47 13.02
N MET A 191 9.92 -22.53 13.20
CA MET A 191 10.10 -23.80 12.47
C MET A 191 9.13 -23.92 11.29
N PHE A 192 7.89 -23.49 11.49
CA PHE A 192 6.83 -23.56 10.49
C PHE A 192 5.96 -22.31 10.56
N THR A 193 5.50 -21.87 9.39
CA THR A 193 4.44 -20.88 9.29
C THR A 193 3.22 -21.55 8.64
N LEU A 194 2.10 -21.60 9.36
CA LEU A 194 0.82 -22.10 8.85
C LEU A 194 -0.10 -20.96 8.53
N GLY A 195 -0.80 -21.03 7.39
CA GLY A 195 -1.77 -20.02 6.98
C GLY A 195 -3.08 -20.63 6.47
N ASN A 196 -4.19 -20.01 6.84
CA ASN A 196 -5.47 -20.33 6.22
C ASN A 196 -5.65 -19.48 4.96
N LEU A 197 -5.42 -20.08 3.79
CA LEU A 197 -5.50 -19.40 2.49
C LEU A 197 -6.94 -19.21 1.99
N SER A 198 -7.95 -19.67 2.70
CA SER A 198 -9.36 -19.43 2.34
C SER A 198 -9.83 -18.00 2.67
N ALA A 199 -9.06 -17.26 3.47
CA ALA A 199 -9.28 -15.87 3.78
C ALA A 199 -7.94 -15.14 3.73
N MET A 200 -7.84 -14.11 2.90
CA MET A 200 -6.62 -13.33 2.70
C MET A 200 -6.90 -11.85 2.93
N GLN A 201 -5.90 -11.16 3.40
CA GLN A 201 -5.91 -9.71 3.60
C GLN A 201 -4.69 -9.10 2.91
N ALA A 202 -4.83 -7.86 2.44
CA ALA A 202 -3.71 -7.06 1.99
C ALA A 202 -3.43 -6.00 3.05
N LYS A 203 -2.19 -5.93 3.52
CA LYS A 203 -1.70 -4.83 4.35
C LYS A 203 -1.01 -3.84 3.44
N ILE A 204 -1.55 -2.65 3.33
CA ILE A 204 -1.01 -1.57 2.50
C ILE A 204 -0.61 -0.39 3.39
N TYR A 205 0.34 0.40 2.92
CA TYR A 205 0.91 1.52 3.66
C TYR A 205 0.50 2.83 2.99
N VAL A 206 -0.42 3.55 3.61
CA VAL A 206 -1.01 4.79 3.10
C VAL A 206 -0.31 5.99 3.71
N ASP A 207 0.04 6.97 2.86
CA ASP A 207 0.66 8.24 3.27
C ASP A 207 -0.23 9.03 4.26
N GLU A 208 0.38 9.77 5.20
CA GLU A 208 -0.30 10.62 6.18
C GLU A 208 -1.24 11.64 5.53
N ALA A 209 -0.91 12.14 4.35
CA ALA A 209 -1.74 13.10 3.64
C ALA A 209 -3.07 12.50 3.15
N ASP A 210 -3.07 11.20 2.82
CA ASP A 210 -4.20 10.52 2.19
C ASP A 210 -5.04 9.71 3.20
N ILE A 211 -4.47 9.32 4.36
CA ILE A 211 -5.14 8.49 5.36
C ILE A 211 -6.41 9.15 5.95
N VAL A 212 -6.45 10.48 5.94
CA VAL A 212 -7.59 11.27 6.46
C VAL A 212 -8.89 10.96 5.70
N ASP A 213 -8.79 10.60 4.42
CA ASP A 213 -9.92 10.30 3.55
C ASP A 213 -10.30 8.80 3.58
N VAL A 214 -9.49 7.96 4.24
CA VAL A 214 -9.73 6.51 4.34
C VAL A 214 -10.61 6.20 5.55
N SER A 215 -11.59 5.33 5.35
CA SER A 215 -12.52 4.89 6.41
C SER A 215 -12.83 3.40 6.30
N VAL A 216 -13.03 2.76 7.46
CA VAL A 216 -13.40 1.36 7.53
C VAL A 216 -14.73 1.11 6.78
N GLY A 217 -14.75 0.05 5.98
CA GLY A 217 -15.90 -0.33 5.17
C GLY A 217 -15.88 0.20 3.73
N GLN A 218 -14.96 1.10 3.37
CA GLN A 218 -14.79 1.55 1.99
C GLN A 218 -14.42 0.39 1.07
N ARG A 219 -14.83 0.49 -0.19
CA ARG A 219 -14.46 -0.47 -1.23
C ARG A 219 -13.03 -0.21 -1.67
N ALA A 220 -12.31 -1.29 -1.92
CA ALA A 220 -10.97 -1.25 -2.46
C ALA A 220 -10.81 -2.29 -3.56
N LYS A 221 -9.79 -2.11 -4.36
CA LYS A 221 -9.34 -3.07 -5.35
C LYS A 221 -7.89 -3.39 -5.11
N VAL A 222 -7.57 -4.66 -4.94
CA VAL A 222 -6.21 -5.15 -4.72
C VAL A 222 -5.70 -5.77 -6.02
N THR A 223 -4.55 -5.31 -6.49
CA THR A 223 -3.93 -5.79 -7.72
C THR A 223 -2.53 -6.29 -7.38
N PRO A 224 -2.28 -7.61 -7.48
CA PRO A 224 -0.93 -8.15 -7.27
C PRO A 224 0.01 -7.73 -8.40
N ASP A 225 1.26 -7.38 -8.10
CA ASP A 225 2.27 -7.00 -9.08
C ASP A 225 2.57 -8.11 -10.09
N ALA A 226 2.46 -9.36 -9.63
CA ALA A 226 2.62 -10.54 -10.47
C ALA A 226 1.47 -10.74 -11.47
N MET A 227 0.31 -10.07 -11.28
CA MET A 227 -0.89 -10.19 -12.10
C MET A 227 -1.55 -8.81 -12.31
N PRO A 228 -0.93 -7.89 -13.07
CA PRO A 228 -1.41 -6.51 -13.19
C PRO A 228 -2.79 -6.39 -13.87
N ASP A 229 -3.20 -7.39 -14.65
CA ASP A 229 -4.51 -7.43 -15.30
C ASP A 229 -5.62 -8.01 -14.40
N ALA A 230 -5.26 -8.58 -13.24
CA ALA A 230 -6.20 -9.21 -12.31
C ALA A 230 -6.39 -8.33 -11.06
N GLY A 231 -7.52 -7.64 -10.98
CA GLY A 231 -7.88 -6.88 -9.78
C GLY A 231 -8.93 -7.61 -8.96
N PHE A 232 -8.67 -7.78 -7.67
CA PHE A 232 -9.54 -8.46 -6.71
C PHE A 232 -10.30 -7.44 -5.88
N ASP A 233 -11.59 -7.65 -5.73
CA ASP A 233 -12.42 -6.79 -4.89
C ASP A 233 -12.06 -7.00 -3.42
N ALA A 234 -11.93 -5.89 -2.71
CA ALA A 234 -11.57 -5.88 -1.30
C ALA A 234 -12.34 -4.79 -0.54
N ARG A 235 -12.24 -4.83 0.77
CA ARG A 235 -12.86 -3.84 1.65
C ARG A 235 -11.92 -3.47 2.78
N VAL A 236 -11.86 -2.20 3.13
CA VAL A 236 -11.12 -1.72 4.30
C VAL A 236 -11.74 -2.33 5.57
N SER A 237 -10.97 -3.15 6.28
CA SER A 237 -11.37 -3.80 7.54
C SER A 237 -10.81 -3.12 8.76
N ALA A 238 -9.56 -2.61 8.68
CA ALA A 238 -8.93 -1.89 9.78
C ALA A 238 -7.99 -0.80 9.27
N ILE A 239 -7.76 0.20 10.12
CA ILE A 239 -6.80 1.29 9.90
C ILE A 239 -5.94 1.41 11.14
N GLY A 240 -4.62 1.38 11.00
CA GLY A 240 -3.67 1.55 12.09
C GLY A 240 -3.78 2.93 12.73
N TYR A 241 -3.72 2.98 14.05
CA TYR A 241 -3.73 4.24 14.81
C TYR A 241 -2.33 4.84 15.00
N MET A 242 -1.29 4.06 14.75
CA MET A 242 0.10 4.49 14.84
C MET A 242 0.75 4.37 13.47
N PRO A 243 1.69 5.26 13.15
CA PRO A 243 2.49 5.09 11.95
C PRO A 243 3.14 3.72 11.91
N ALA A 244 3.20 3.12 10.73
CA ALA A 244 3.98 1.92 10.50
C ALA A 244 5.46 2.31 10.59
N THR A 245 6.08 2.05 11.73
CA THR A 245 7.52 2.18 11.89
C THR A 245 8.16 0.87 11.50
N GLU A 246 8.74 0.79 10.31
CA GLU A 246 9.73 -0.25 10.06
C GLU A 246 10.91 -0.05 11.02
N ALA A 247 11.40 -1.13 11.62
CA ALA A 247 12.52 -1.10 12.57
C ALA A 247 13.82 -0.52 11.95
N ASP A 248 13.87 -0.35 10.64
CA ASP A 248 14.96 0.25 9.85
C ASP A 248 14.64 1.65 9.29
N ALA A 249 13.51 2.26 9.66
CA ALA A 249 13.06 3.57 9.14
C ALA A 249 13.88 4.78 9.63
N ALA A 250 15.13 4.60 10.02
CA ALA A 250 16.06 5.71 10.25
C ALA A 250 16.43 6.49 8.95
N ALA A 251 15.82 6.15 7.80
CA ALA A 251 16.20 6.70 6.50
C ALA A 251 15.05 7.27 5.65
N SER A 252 13.77 7.14 6.01
CA SER A 252 12.69 7.77 5.25
C SER A 252 11.92 8.80 6.09
N ASP A 253 11.79 10.04 5.56
CA ASP A 253 10.97 11.11 6.16
C ASP A 253 9.45 10.91 5.85
N VAL A 254 9.05 9.78 5.29
CA VAL A 254 7.66 9.51 4.91
C VAL A 254 6.95 8.79 6.08
N ILE A 255 5.84 9.39 6.51
CA ILE A 255 4.98 8.82 7.55
C ILE A 255 3.83 8.08 6.87
N GLU A 256 3.76 6.78 7.08
CA GLU A 256 2.74 5.90 6.51
C GLU A 256 1.92 5.22 7.60
N PHE A 257 0.67 4.91 7.29
CA PHE A 257 -0.24 4.18 8.17
C PHE A 257 -0.65 2.86 7.53
N GLU A 258 -0.60 1.80 8.33
CA GLU A 258 -1.07 0.48 7.90
C GLU A 258 -2.60 0.50 7.72
N VAL A 259 -3.06 0.05 6.55
CA VAL A 259 -4.47 -0.17 6.25
C VAL A 259 -4.65 -1.61 5.82
N VAL A 260 -5.57 -2.31 6.47
CA VAL A 260 -5.88 -3.70 6.19
C VAL A 260 -7.10 -3.79 5.28
N LEU A 261 -6.95 -4.50 4.18
CA LEU A 261 -7.99 -4.75 3.19
C LEU A 261 -8.34 -6.24 3.18
N ASP A 262 -9.56 -6.61 3.52
CA ASP A 262 -10.04 -7.98 3.38
C ASP A 262 -10.37 -8.25 1.91
N VAL A 263 -9.71 -9.24 1.32
CA VAL A 263 -9.95 -9.67 -0.07
C VAL A 263 -11.19 -10.55 -0.12
N ILE A 264 -12.15 -10.19 -0.99
CA ILE A 264 -13.47 -10.86 -1.06
C ILE A 264 -13.39 -12.10 -1.95
N ASP A 265 -12.82 -11.97 -3.15
CA ASP A 265 -12.72 -13.04 -4.13
C ASP A 265 -11.27 -13.57 -4.19
N ILE A 266 -11.05 -14.72 -3.56
CA ILE A 266 -9.71 -15.32 -3.44
C ILE A 266 -9.49 -16.28 -4.61
N ASP A 267 -8.42 -16.00 -5.38
CA ASP A 267 -7.93 -16.88 -6.44
C ASP A 267 -6.86 -17.83 -5.86
N ALA A 268 -6.88 -19.10 -6.25
CA ALA A 268 -5.88 -20.09 -5.82
C ALA A 268 -4.43 -19.76 -6.22
N ARG A 269 -4.24 -18.80 -7.11
CA ARG A 269 -2.92 -18.29 -7.51
C ARG A 269 -2.34 -17.26 -6.54
N LEU A 270 -3.18 -16.66 -5.69
CA LEU A 270 -2.72 -15.73 -4.67
C LEU A 270 -1.91 -16.47 -3.61
N ARG A 271 -0.81 -15.88 -3.22
CA ARG A 271 0.07 -16.43 -2.19
C ARG A 271 0.41 -15.35 -1.16
N PRO A 272 0.48 -15.69 0.12
CA PRO A 272 1.04 -14.79 1.13
C PRO A 272 2.46 -14.33 0.75
N GLY A 273 2.80 -13.09 1.07
CA GLY A 273 4.08 -12.46 0.70
C GLY A 273 4.12 -11.90 -0.73
N MET A 274 3.03 -11.94 -1.52
CA MET A 274 2.98 -11.23 -2.79
C MET A 274 2.83 -9.74 -2.57
N SER A 275 3.65 -8.94 -3.27
CA SER A 275 3.46 -7.49 -3.34
C SER A 275 2.18 -7.16 -4.09
N VAL A 276 1.45 -6.19 -3.56
CA VAL A 276 0.16 -5.74 -4.10
C VAL A 276 0.06 -4.23 -4.06
N SER A 277 -0.67 -3.67 -5.02
CA SER A 277 -1.15 -2.30 -4.97
C SER A 277 -2.64 -2.30 -4.63
N GLY A 278 -3.01 -1.56 -3.60
CA GLY A 278 -4.38 -1.37 -3.13
C GLY A 278 -4.91 0.00 -3.56
N ALA A 279 -6.03 0.05 -4.28
CA ALA A 279 -6.73 1.28 -4.64
C ALA A 279 -8.03 1.37 -3.83
N ILE A 280 -8.07 2.26 -2.84
CA ILE A 280 -9.23 2.49 -1.97
C ILE A 280 -10.10 3.58 -2.58
N THR A 281 -11.40 3.32 -2.76
CA THR A 281 -12.36 4.32 -3.19
C THR A 281 -12.79 5.18 -2.01
N THR A 282 -12.27 6.40 -1.93
CA THR A 282 -12.57 7.34 -0.83
C THR A 282 -13.86 8.12 -1.07
N ALA A 283 -14.13 8.48 -2.34
CA ALA A 283 -15.37 9.14 -2.69
C ALA A 283 -15.80 8.77 -4.12
N GLN A 284 -17.11 8.66 -4.33
CA GLN A 284 -17.71 8.49 -5.63
C GLN A 284 -18.88 9.45 -5.78
N ARG A 285 -18.93 10.18 -6.87
CA ARG A 285 -20.05 11.05 -7.22
C ARG A 285 -20.45 10.86 -8.67
N GLU A 286 -21.74 10.82 -8.91
CA GLU A 286 -22.31 10.68 -10.22
C GLU A 286 -23.03 11.98 -10.61
N ASN A 287 -23.12 12.25 -11.90
CA ASN A 287 -23.82 13.40 -12.45
C ASN A 287 -23.29 14.76 -11.94
N VAL A 288 -21.97 14.88 -11.82
CA VAL A 288 -21.25 16.10 -11.44
C VAL A 288 -20.49 16.69 -12.63
N LEU A 289 -20.26 17.99 -12.63
CA LEU A 289 -19.45 18.63 -13.66
C LEU A 289 -17.97 18.34 -13.38
N THR A 290 -17.29 17.76 -14.35
CA THR A 290 -15.86 17.45 -14.24
C THR A 290 -15.05 18.24 -15.28
N CYS A 291 -13.88 18.70 -14.86
CA CYS A 291 -12.93 19.42 -15.70
C CYS A 291 -11.54 18.78 -15.56
N PRO A 292 -10.73 18.72 -16.64
CA PRO A 292 -9.34 18.32 -16.51
C PRO A 292 -8.59 19.20 -15.51
N LEU A 293 -7.82 18.58 -14.62
CA LEU A 293 -7.05 19.27 -13.58
C LEU A 293 -6.16 20.39 -14.15
N GLN A 294 -5.60 20.19 -15.35
CA GLN A 294 -4.75 21.18 -16.03
C GLN A 294 -5.48 22.49 -16.41
N ALA A 295 -6.81 22.50 -16.48
CA ALA A 295 -7.59 23.69 -16.78
C ALA A 295 -7.82 24.58 -15.56
N ILE A 296 -7.56 24.06 -14.36
CA ILE A 296 -7.71 24.80 -13.11
C ILE A 296 -6.41 25.55 -12.82
N GLY A 297 -6.52 26.86 -12.69
CA GLY A 297 -5.43 27.72 -12.27
C GLY A 297 -5.70 28.29 -10.88
N ARG A 298 -4.71 28.28 -10.01
CA ARG A 298 -4.77 29.00 -8.73
C ARG A 298 -4.23 30.40 -8.94
N ARG A 299 -5.01 31.41 -8.69
CA ARG A 299 -4.62 32.82 -8.84
C ARG A 299 -4.83 33.58 -7.55
N GLU A 300 -3.86 34.45 -7.23
CA GLU A 300 -3.95 35.39 -6.13
C GLU A 300 -4.94 36.51 -6.55
N GLY A 301 -6.02 36.68 -5.78
CA GLY A 301 -6.97 37.80 -5.90
C GLY A 301 -6.86 38.68 -4.66
N GLU A 302 -7.77 39.69 -4.53
CA GLU A 302 -7.92 40.44 -3.28
C GLU A 302 -8.43 39.50 -2.18
N GLY A 303 -7.51 38.77 -1.48
CA GLY A 303 -7.80 37.80 -0.42
C GLY A 303 -7.10 36.47 -0.62
N GLU A 304 -7.74 35.38 -0.15
CA GLU A 304 -7.17 34.03 -0.28
C GLU A 304 -7.06 33.56 -1.75
N PRO A 305 -6.04 32.78 -2.11
CA PRO A 305 -5.90 32.21 -3.45
C PRO A 305 -7.14 31.37 -3.81
N ARG A 306 -7.72 31.64 -4.97
CA ARG A 306 -8.93 30.95 -5.45
C ARG A 306 -8.63 30.14 -6.69
N ASP A 307 -9.28 29.00 -6.77
CA ASP A 307 -9.28 28.19 -7.99
C ASP A 307 -10.09 28.90 -9.07
N THR A 308 -9.57 28.94 -10.28
CA THR A 308 -10.18 29.66 -11.41
C THR A 308 -10.09 28.83 -12.67
N VAL A 309 -11.06 28.99 -13.57
CA VAL A 309 -11.04 28.42 -14.92
C VAL A 309 -11.30 29.49 -15.95
N PHE A 310 -10.82 29.29 -17.18
CA PHE A 310 -11.16 30.14 -18.29
C PHE A 310 -12.34 29.57 -19.06
N VAL A 311 -13.41 30.31 -19.14
CA VAL A 311 -14.59 29.99 -19.95
C VAL A 311 -14.49 30.76 -21.27
N LEU A 312 -14.76 30.10 -22.40
CA LEU A 312 -14.80 30.73 -23.70
C LEU A 312 -16.16 31.38 -23.95
N GLU A 313 -16.21 32.71 -23.97
CA GLU A 313 -17.41 33.49 -24.31
C GLU A 313 -17.13 34.40 -25.52
N GLY A 314 -17.81 34.17 -26.65
CA GLY A 314 -17.69 35.03 -27.83
C GLY A 314 -16.28 35.15 -28.43
N GLY A 315 -15.43 34.14 -28.30
CA GLY A 315 -14.03 34.15 -28.78
C GLY A 315 -13.04 34.77 -27.79
N ARG A 316 -13.48 35.07 -26.58
CA ARG A 316 -12.66 35.61 -25.49
C ARG A 316 -12.57 34.67 -24.32
N ALA A 317 -11.43 34.68 -23.65
CA ALA A 317 -11.20 33.96 -22.43
C ALA A 317 -11.68 34.77 -21.23
N LYS A 318 -12.71 34.32 -20.56
CA LYS A 318 -13.25 34.92 -19.34
C LYS A 318 -12.82 34.12 -18.12
N LEU A 319 -12.16 34.79 -17.19
CA LEU A 319 -11.75 34.19 -15.94
C LEU A 319 -12.93 34.07 -14.99
N VAL A 320 -13.23 32.83 -14.56
CA VAL A 320 -14.33 32.53 -13.65
C VAL A 320 -13.78 31.85 -12.41
N PRO A 321 -14.03 32.39 -11.20
CA PRO A 321 -13.70 31.69 -9.97
C PRO A 321 -14.61 30.48 -9.83
N VAL A 322 -14.01 29.36 -9.39
CA VAL A 322 -14.71 28.09 -9.21
C VAL A 322 -14.43 27.53 -7.81
N LYS A 323 -15.38 26.72 -7.33
CA LYS A 323 -15.19 25.89 -6.17
C LYS A 323 -15.04 24.45 -6.62
N THR A 324 -13.89 23.88 -6.33
CA THR A 324 -13.56 22.50 -6.66
C THR A 324 -14.08 21.53 -5.60
N GLY A 325 -14.34 20.29 -6.00
CA GLY A 325 -14.72 19.18 -5.14
C GLY A 325 -13.69 18.06 -5.18
N ILE A 326 -14.17 16.81 -5.32
CA ILE A 326 -13.29 15.62 -5.36
C ILE A 326 -12.51 15.57 -6.68
N SER A 327 -11.34 14.90 -6.63
CA SER A 327 -10.44 14.73 -7.77
C SER A 327 -10.10 13.25 -7.97
N ASP A 328 -9.92 12.83 -9.24
CA ASP A 328 -9.40 11.53 -9.62
C ASP A 328 -7.91 11.56 -10.05
N GLY A 329 -7.22 12.69 -9.79
CA GLY A 329 -5.85 12.94 -10.21
C GLY A 329 -5.71 13.44 -11.65
N THR A 330 -6.69 13.19 -12.53
CA THR A 330 -6.73 13.66 -13.90
C THR A 330 -7.82 14.72 -14.11
N ARG A 331 -8.93 14.56 -13.42
CA ARG A 331 -10.10 15.45 -13.44
C ARG A 331 -10.46 15.88 -12.03
N VAL A 332 -11.13 17.03 -11.96
CA VAL A 332 -11.65 17.61 -10.72
C VAL A 332 -13.11 17.94 -10.90
N GLU A 333 -13.91 17.68 -9.88
CA GLU A 333 -15.29 18.15 -9.79
C GLU A 333 -15.34 19.65 -9.65
N ILE A 334 -16.25 20.31 -10.37
CA ILE A 334 -16.58 21.71 -10.16
C ILE A 334 -17.97 21.80 -9.52
N VAL A 335 -17.98 22.25 -8.26
CA VAL A 335 -19.21 22.37 -7.46
C VAL A 335 -19.95 23.67 -7.78
N GLU A 336 -19.21 24.78 -7.94
CA GLU A 336 -19.77 26.11 -8.18
C GLU A 336 -18.90 26.88 -9.17
N GLY A 337 -19.51 27.83 -9.92
CA GLY A 337 -18.81 28.78 -10.79
C GLY A 337 -19.15 28.61 -12.28
N VAL A 338 -19.36 27.37 -12.75
CA VAL A 338 -19.68 27.10 -14.16
C VAL A 338 -20.93 26.21 -14.30
N LYS A 339 -21.47 26.16 -15.50
CA LYS A 339 -22.68 25.39 -15.82
C LYS A 339 -22.40 24.35 -16.91
N ALA A 340 -23.23 23.29 -16.94
CA ALA A 340 -23.21 22.33 -18.03
C ALA A 340 -23.42 23.04 -19.40
N GLY A 341 -22.70 22.53 -20.41
CA GLY A 341 -22.72 23.11 -21.76
C GLY A 341 -21.80 24.33 -21.96
N GLN A 342 -21.16 24.85 -20.90
CA GLN A 342 -20.15 25.90 -21.08
C GLN A 342 -18.84 25.29 -21.60
N ARG A 343 -18.15 26.03 -22.47
CA ARG A 343 -16.85 25.64 -23.01
C ARG A 343 -15.73 26.19 -22.13
N VAL A 344 -14.95 25.31 -21.54
CA VAL A 344 -13.78 25.65 -20.72
C VAL A 344 -12.52 25.45 -21.53
N ILE A 345 -11.57 26.36 -21.38
CA ILE A 345 -10.25 26.28 -22.02
C ILE A 345 -9.39 25.29 -21.19
N VAL A 346 -9.01 24.18 -21.82
CA VAL A 346 -8.27 23.09 -21.16
C VAL A 346 -6.79 23.02 -21.54
N GLY A 347 -6.37 23.79 -22.55
CA GLY A 347 -4.96 23.72 -22.97
C GLY A 347 -4.60 24.71 -24.08
N PRO A 348 -3.32 24.72 -24.45
CA PRO A 348 -2.17 24.13 -23.77
C PRO A 348 -1.79 24.91 -22.49
N TYR A 349 -1.19 24.20 -21.51
CA TYR A 349 -0.81 24.77 -20.20
C TYR A 349 0.02 26.07 -20.29
N THR A 350 0.92 26.15 -21.27
CA THR A 350 1.77 27.33 -21.51
C THR A 350 0.95 28.57 -21.89
N VAL A 351 -0.18 28.38 -22.59
CA VAL A 351 -1.11 29.46 -22.96
C VAL A 351 -1.97 29.83 -21.75
N LEU A 352 -2.55 28.83 -21.05
CA LEU A 352 -3.36 29.05 -19.85
C LEU A 352 -2.64 29.90 -18.79
N ARG A 353 -1.34 29.66 -18.60
CA ARG A 353 -0.52 30.42 -17.65
C ARG A 353 -0.31 31.88 -18.05
N ALA A 354 -0.27 32.16 -19.35
CA ALA A 354 -0.05 33.52 -19.89
C ALA A 354 -1.33 34.28 -20.19
N LEU A 355 -2.49 33.57 -20.18
CA LEU A 355 -3.79 34.14 -20.56
C LEU A 355 -4.32 35.07 -19.46
N GLY A 356 -4.80 36.25 -19.89
CA GLY A 356 -5.48 37.22 -19.04
C GLY A 356 -7.02 37.15 -19.19
N ASP A 357 -7.72 37.79 -18.24
CA ASP A 357 -9.17 37.96 -18.36
C ASP A 357 -9.50 38.86 -19.52
N GLY A 358 -10.44 38.43 -20.40
CA GLY A 358 -10.89 39.16 -21.60
C GLY A 358 -9.97 39.03 -22.82
N ASP A 359 -8.89 38.24 -22.77
CA ASP A 359 -7.99 38.04 -23.91
C ASP A 359 -8.72 37.34 -25.08
N ASP A 360 -8.52 37.85 -26.30
CA ASP A 360 -9.02 37.22 -27.52
C ASP A 360 -8.23 35.93 -27.80
N VAL A 361 -8.94 34.85 -28.06
CA VAL A 361 -8.36 33.52 -28.30
C VAL A 361 -8.91 32.89 -29.56
N ARG A 362 -8.15 32.00 -30.17
CA ARG A 362 -8.60 31.18 -31.29
C ARG A 362 -8.73 29.74 -30.83
N VAL A 363 -9.89 29.15 -31.07
CA VAL A 363 -10.10 27.72 -30.79
C VAL A 363 -9.34 26.90 -31.81
N TYR A 364 -8.57 25.90 -31.32
CA TYR A 364 -7.94 24.91 -32.15
C TYR A 364 -8.99 23.86 -32.56
N GLU A 365 -9.29 23.74 -33.85
CA GLU A 365 -10.28 22.80 -34.40
C GLU A 365 -9.60 21.54 -34.98
N GLY A 366 -8.46 21.10 -34.44
CA GLY A 366 -7.77 19.90 -34.88
C GLY A 366 -8.22 18.66 -34.09
N GLU A 367 -8.74 17.65 -34.79
CA GLU A 367 -8.89 16.30 -34.23
C GLU A 367 -7.49 15.65 -34.10
N GLY A 368 -6.99 15.52 -32.86
CA GLY A 368 -5.75 14.82 -32.60
C GLY A 368 -4.68 15.62 -31.84
N GLU A 369 -3.63 14.93 -31.40
CA GLU A 369 -2.50 15.49 -30.65
C GLU A 369 -1.96 16.81 -31.24
N TRP A 370 -1.72 17.79 -30.35
CA TRP A 370 -1.06 19.06 -30.68
C TRP A 370 0.21 18.85 -31.50
N PRO A 371 0.42 19.58 -32.62
CA PRO A 371 1.58 19.38 -33.50
C PRO A 371 2.87 19.62 -32.71
N LYS A 372 3.62 18.53 -32.46
CA LYS A 372 4.95 18.55 -31.85
C LYS A 372 5.87 19.41 -32.71
N GLY A 373 6.05 20.69 -32.38
CA GLY A 373 7.01 21.56 -33.11
C GLY A 373 6.80 23.05 -33.09
N LYS A 374 5.62 23.57 -32.76
CA LYS A 374 5.41 25.02 -32.67
C LYS A 374 5.34 25.46 -31.21
N ARG A 375 6.48 25.48 -30.51
CA ARG A 375 6.57 26.14 -29.19
C ARG A 375 6.31 27.65 -29.36
N PRO A 376 5.30 28.26 -28.73
CA PRO A 376 5.15 29.71 -28.67
C PRO A 376 6.40 30.28 -27.97
N ARG A 377 7.03 31.30 -28.59
CA ARG A 377 8.19 31.97 -27.96
C ARG A 377 7.68 32.74 -26.73
N PRO A 378 8.35 32.59 -25.57
CA PRO A 378 7.98 33.34 -24.38
C PRO A 378 8.16 34.85 -24.64
N ARG A 379 7.19 35.66 -24.21
CA ARG A 379 7.36 37.12 -24.14
C ARG A 379 8.45 37.43 -23.14
N GLY A 380 9.47 38.17 -23.55
CA GLY A 380 10.49 38.72 -22.65
C GLY A 380 9.85 39.69 -21.64
N PRO A 381 10.46 39.88 -20.47
CA PRO A 381 9.95 40.77 -19.44
C PRO A 381 9.90 42.22 -19.97
N ARG A 382 8.84 42.93 -19.60
CA ARG A 382 8.74 44.39 -19.73
C ARG A 382 9.37 45.04 -18.53
#